data_06aad37ea8b14cbf8e25eacbf54207d1
#
_entry.id   06aad37ea8b14cbf8e25eacbf54207d1
#
_cell.length_a   1.000
_cell.length_b   1.000
_cell.length_c   1.000
_cell.angle_alpha   90.00
_cell.angle_beta   90.00
_cell.angle_gamma   90.00
#
_symmetry.space_group_name_H-M   'P 1'
#
loop_
_entity.id
_entity.type
_entity.pdbx_description
1 polymer ?
#
loop_
_entity_poly.entity_id
_entity_poly.type
_entity_poly.pdbx_seq_one_letter_code
_entity_poly.pdbx_strand_id
1 'polypeptide(L)'
;GIAPVNPVSLIDERSMKADVYRSVGNLQLDYVMPFLPALHANLNLGYDVSHSIQHNLMTPDSPLTYKENKKKGLGQDERLRQLKRNLLLDFYLNYKQDFESIHSRLDAMAGYSWQRFYKDGGTRTTLMPDKEQWFVSSYTDHLQLISFFGRVNYTYKDTYLFTVTLRGDATSRFSKDNRWGAFPAVALGWKIINEPFMERATSFMSELKLRLGYGITGQQDISDSY
;
A
#
# COMPACT_ATOMS: atom_id res chain seq x y z
N GLY A 1 -37.86 -6.25 -26.41
CA GLY A 1 -37.67 -7.59 -25.88
C GLY A 1 -36.21 -7.85 -25.70
N ILE A 2 -35.76 -8.29 -24.52
CA ILE A 2 -34.37 -8.69 -24.23
C ILE A 2 -34.26 -10.12 -24.75
N ALA A 3 -33.83 -10.30 -26.00
CA ALA A 3 -33.44 -11.61 -26.47
C ALA A 3 -32.14 -12.03 -25.75
N PRO A 4 -32.08 -13.24 -25.19
CA PRO A 4 -30.84 -13.73 -24.59
C PRO A 4 -29.79 -13.84 -25.69
N VAL A 5 -28.58 -13.33 -25.37
CA VAL A 5 -27.44 -13.45 -26.30
C VAL A 5 -26.98 -14.92 -26.30
N ASN A 6 -26.75 -15.48 -27.50
CA ASN A 6 -26.25 -16.82 -27.64
C ASN A 6 -24.86 -16.95 -26.94
N PRO A 7 -24.67 -17.86 -25.97
CA PRO A 7 -23.39 -18.01 -25.31
C PRO A 7 -22.21 -18.33 -26.24
N VAL A 8 -22.48 -19.01 -27.35
CA VAL A 8 -21.44 -19.35 -28.36
C VAL A 8 -20.88 -18.08 -29.02
N SER A 9 -21.74 -17.10 -29.30
CA SER A 9 -21.27 -15.84 -29.91
C SER A 9 -20.33 -15.05 -29.00
N LEU A 10 -20.40 -15.23 -27.67
CA LEU A 10 -19.46 -14.63 -26.73
C LEU A 10 -18.04 -15.20 -26.86
N ILE A 11 -17.93 -16.43 -27.32
CA ILE A 11 -16.64 -17.11 -27.47
C ILE A 11 -16.06 -16.87 -28.88
N ASP A 12 -16.90 -16.99 -29.91
CA ASP A 12 -16.45 -16.96 -31.31
C ASP A 12 -16.29 -15.53 -31.85
N GLU A 13 -17.10 -14.60 -31.38
CA GLU A 13 -17.17 -13.23 -31.94
C GLU A 13 -16.45 -12.19 -31.09
N ARG A 14 -15.89 -12.59 -29.93
CA ARG A 14 -15.12 -11.74 -29.05
C ARG A 14 -13.75 -12.36 -28.79
N SER A 15 -12.69 -11.60 -29.03
CA SER A 15 -11.32 -11.94 -28.65
C SER A 15 -10.80 -10.91 -27.66
N MET A 16 -10.38 -11.36 -26.48
CA MET A 16 -9.73 -10.52 -25.48
C MET A 16 -8.36 -11.10 -25.19
N LYS A 17 -7.31 -10.30 -25.43
CA LYS A 17 -5.93 -10.63 -25.14
C LYS A 17 -5.34 -9.54 -24.27
N ALA A 18 -4.55 -9.93 -23.27
CA ALA A 18 -3.86 -9.00 -22.39
C ALA A 18 -2.42 -9.47 -22.19
N ASP A 19 -1.49 -8.59 -22.45
CA ASP A 19 -0.07 -8.77 -22.15
C ASP A 19 0.32 -7.88 -21.01
N VAL A 20 0.96 -8.46 -19.97
CA VAL A 20 1.40 -7.74 -18.78
C VAL A 20 2.88 -8.01 -18.57
N TYR A 21 3.66 -6.95 -18.60
CA TYR A 21 5.08 -6.95 -18.26
C TYR A 21 5.25 -6.26 -16.90
N ARG A 22 5.86 -6.95 -15.94
CA ARG A 22 6.08 -6.41 -14.60
C ARG A 22 7.50 -6.68 -14.13
N SER A 23 8.13 -5.65 -13.56
CA SER A 23 9.41 -5.73 -12.90
C SER A 23 9.26 -5.20 -11.47
N VAL A 24 9.71 -5.99 -10.51
CA VAL A 24 9.69 -5.66 -9.09
C VAL A 24 11.08 -5.89 -8.53
N GLY A 25 11.57 -4.94 -7.74
CA GLY A 25 12.86 -5.06 -7.07
C GLY A 25 12.88 -4.34 -5.75
N ASN A 26 13.72 -4.84 -4.86
CA ASN A 26 13.97 -4.25 -3.55
C ASN A 26 15.45 -4.37 -3.19
N LEU A 27 16.01 -3.30 -2.63
CA LEU A 27 17.33 -3.24 -2.04
C LEU A 27 17.20 -2.80 -0.58
N GLN A 28 17.65 -3.67 0.33
CA GLN A 28 17.67 -3.38 1.75
C GLN A 28 19.11 -3.37 2.26
N LEU A 29 19.48 -2.29 2.94
CA LEU A 29 20.79 -2.12 3.57
C LEU A 29 20.57 -1.91 5.06
N ASP A 30 21.31 -2.64 5.87
CA ASP A 30 21.42 -2.45 7.32
C ASP A 30 22.89 -2.17 7.64
N TYR A 31 23.16 -1.03 8.26
CA TYR A 31 24.49 -0.60 8.60
C TYR A 31 24.61 -0.35 10.10
N VAL A 32 25.43 -1.14 10.75
CA VAL A 32 25.78 -0.97 12.18
C VAL A 32 26.79 0.14 12.30
N MET A 33 26.51 1.15 13.13
CA MET A 33 27.43 2.28 13.32
C MET A 33 28.68 1.86 14.09
N PRO A 34 29.89 1.98 13.53
CA PRO A 34 31.12 1.49 14.17
C PRO A 34 31.43 2.16 15.52
N PHE A 35 31.03 3.44 15.67
CA PHE A 35 31.23 4.21 16.91
C PHE A 35 30.14 3.96 17.96
N LEU A 36 29.01 3.37 17.58
CA LEU A 36 27.91 3.05 18.46
C LEU A 36 27.15 1.81 17.95
N PRO A 37 27.62 0.59 18.29
CA PRO A 37 27.02 -0.66 17.76
C PRO A 37 25.55 -0.88 18.09
N ALA A 38 25.04 -0.19 19.11
CA ALA A 38 23.63 -0.19 19.45
C ALA A 38 22.75 0.57 18.42
N LEU A 39 23.38 1.38 17.54
CA LEU A 39 22.70 2.20 16.54
C LEU A 39 22.85 1.58 15.14
N HIS A 40 21.74 1.28 14.51
CA HIS A 40 21.63 0.77 13.16
C HIS A 40 20.98 1.82 12.24
N ALA A 41 21.55 1.99 11.07
CA ALA A 41 20.92 2.76 9.98
C ALA A 41 20.38 1.79 8.94
N ASN A 42 19.10 1.91 8.62
CA ASN A 42 18.42 1.04 7.68
C ASN A 42 17.94 1.88 6.48
N LEU A 43 18.22 1.40 5.29
CA LEU A 43 17.74 1.95 4.04
C LEU A 43 17.03 0.86 3.24
N ASN A 44 15.81 1.12 2.82
CA ASN A 44 15.03 0.25 1.98
C ASN A 44 14.59 1.03 0.72
N LEU A 45 14.99 0.55 -0.44
CA LEU A 45 14.61 1.09 -1.74
C LEU A 45 13.83 0.05 -2.49
N GLY A 46 12.63 0.41 -2.94
CA GLY A 46 11.76 -0.49 -3.68
C GLY A 46 11.24 0.12 -4.98
N TYR A 47 11.02 -0.72 -5.97
CA TYR A 47 10.29 -0.35 -7.16
C TYR A 47 9.37 -1.48 -7.63
N ASP A 48 8.26 -1.08 -8.24
CA ASP A 48 7.32 -1.96 -8.92
C ASP A 48 6.80 -1.24 -10.16
N VAL A 49 7.20 -1.72 -11.31
CA VAL A 49 6.83 -1.16 -12.61
C VAL A 49 6.07 -2.21 -13.39
N SER A 50 4.87 -1.87 -13.84
CA SER A 50 4.08 -2.73 -14.72
C SER A 50 3.55 -1.98 -15.93
N HIS A 51 3.62 -2.61 -17.08
CA HIS A 51 3.04 -2.15 -18.34
C HIS A 51 2.07 -3.23 -18.84
N SER A 52 0.82 -2.85 -19.05
CA SER A 52 -0.19 -3.75 -19.59
C SER A 52 -0.77 -3.17 -20.90
N ILE A 53 -0.97 -4.05 -21.85
CA ILE A 53 -1.67 -3.78 -23.11
C ILE A 53 -2.78 -4.80 -23.22
N GLN A 54 -4.00 -4.35 -23.33
CA GLN A 54 -5.16 -5.19 -23.56
C GLN A 54 -5.78 -4.85 -24.90
N HIS A 55 -6.09 -5.87 -25.67
CA HIS A 55 -6.77 -5.79 -26.94
C HIS A 55 -8.07 -6.56 -26.87
N ASN A 56 -9.19 -5.89 -27.08
CA ASN A 56 -10.52 -6.44 -27.05
C ASN A 56 -11.15 -6.20 -28.42
N LEU A 57 -11.34 -7.27 -29.18
CA LEU A 57 -11.89 -7.25 -30.52
C LEU A 57 -13.26 -7.92 -30.52
N MET A 58 -14.25 -7.23 -31.04
CA MET A 58 -15.57 -7.77 -31.34
C MET A 58 -15.83 -7.67 -32.85
N THR A 59 -16.28 -8.76 -33.45
CA THR A 59 -16.55 -8.81 -34.89
C THR A 59 -17.78 -7.98 -35.24
N PRO A 60 -17.94 -7.53 -36.52
CA PRO A 60 -19.12 -6.77 -36.95
C PRO A 60 -20.46 -7.48 -36.73
N ASP A 61 -20.47 -8.80 -36.81
CA ASP A 61 -21.69 -9.61 -36.68
C ASP A 61 -22.07 -9.89 -35.23
N SER A 62 -21.26 -9.47 -34.27
CA SER A 62 -21.53 -9.71 -32.85
C SER A 62 -22.73 -8.93 -32.36
N PRO A 63 -23.74 -9.59 -31.78
CA PRO A 63 -24.90 -8.92 -31.18
C PRO A 63 -24.52 -8.05 -29.98
N LEU A 64 -23.32 -8.19 -29.42
CA LEU A 64 -22.80 -7.36 -28.33
C LEU A 64 -22.57 -5.92 -28.78
N THR A 65 -22.10 -5.72 -30.01
CA THR A 65 -21.84 -4.38 -30.57
C THR A 65 -23.10 -3.58 -30.83
N TYR A 66 -24.25 -4.25 -31.02
CA TYR A 66 -25.53 -3.59 -31.21
C TYR A 66 -26.03 -2.84 -29.97
N LYS A 67 -25.66 -3.31 -28.79
CA LYS A 67 -26.02 -2.66 -27.52
C LYS A 67 -25.11 -1.48 -27.19
N GLU A 68 -23.81 -1.61 -27.43
CA GLU A 68 -22.83 -0.63 -27.04
C GLU A 68 -22.81 0.60 -27.96
N ASN A 69 -22.80 0.41 -29.25
CA ASN A 69 -22.66 1.52 -30.20
C ASN A 69 -23.96 1.91 -30.92
N LYS A 70 -25.06 1.21 -30.67
CA LYS A 70 -26.39 1.40 -31.28
C LYS A 70 -26.41 1.33 -32.82
N LYS A 71 -25.32 0.86 -33.44
CA LYS A 71 -25.14 0.70 -34.88
C LYS A 71 -25.04 -0.78 -35.21
N LYS A 72 -26.06 -1.35 -35.82
CA LYS A 72 -26.08 -2.75 -36.23
C LYS A 72 -25.02 -3.03 -37.28
N GLY A 73 -24.30 -4.16 -37.14
CA GLY A 73 -23.30 -4.62 -38.10
C GLY A 73 -21.94 -3.95 -38.03
N LEU A 74 -21.63 -3.24 -36.94
CA LEU A 74 -20.31 -2.68 -36.67
C LEU A 74 -19.61 -3.48 -35.60
N GLY A 75 -18.38 -3.92 -35.87
CA GLY A 75 -17.49 -4.47 -34.87
C GLY A 75 -16.76 -3.37 -34.11
N GLN A 76 -16.01 -3.77 -33.09
CA GLN A 76 -15.27 -2.86 -32.21
C GLN A 76 -13.86 -3.40 -31.95
N ASP A 77 -12.86 -2.54 -32.16
CA ASP A 77 -11.48 -2.77 -31.77
C ASP A 77 -11.14 -1.80 -30.63
N GLU A 78 -11.02 -2.33 -29.42
CA GLU A 78 -10.69 -1.58 -28.21
C GLU A 78 -9.28 -1.95 -27.75
N ARG A 79 -8.46 -0.93 -27.54
CA ARG A 79 -7.11 -1.07 -27.03
C ARG A 79 -6.96 -0.25 -25.76
N LEU A 80 -6.61 -0.95 -24.68
CA LEU A 80 -6.31 -0.36 -23.39
C LEU A 80 -4.81 -0.46 -23.16
N ARG A 81 -4.21 0.63 -22.72
CA ARG A 81 -2.83 0.66 -22.26
C ARG A 81 -2.76 1.23 -20.85
N GLN A 82 -1.97 0.62 -20.01
CA GLN A 82 -1.74 1.11 -18.64
C GLN A 82 -0.28 0.93 -18.26
N LEU A 83 0.33 1.99 -17.73
CA LEU A 83 1.64 2.00 -17.10
C LEU A 83 1.47 2.34 -15.62
N LYS A 84 1.99 1.49 -14.73
CA LYS A 84 2.09 1.76 -13.30
C LYS A 84 3.54 1.78 -12.88
N ARG A 85 3.93 2.75 -12.07
CA ARG A 85 5.26 2.87 -11.47
C ARG A 85 5.11 3.26 -10.01
N ASN A 86 5.52 2.36 -9.12
CA ASN A 86 5.53 2.57 -7.70
C ASN A 86 6.98 2.58 -7.23
N LEU A 87 7.34 3.60 -6.46
CA LEU A 87 8.67 3.77 -5.87
C LEU A 87 8.53 3.91 -4.38
N LEU A 88 9.45 3.29 -3.65
CA LEU A 88 9.52 3.32 -2.19
C LEU A 88 10.94 3.68 -1.77
N LEU A 89 11.05 4.57 -0.80
CA LEU A 89 12.26 4.84 -0.03
C LEU A 89 11.88 4.92 1.44
N ASP A 90 12.44 4.03 2.26
CA ASP A 90 12.38 4.11 3.70
C ASP A 90 13.80 4.24 4.25
N PHE A 91 14.01 5.20 5.10
CA PHE A 91 15.25 5.38 5.85
C PHE A 91 14.93 5.55 7.32
N TYR A 92 15.53 4.75 8.19
CA TYR A 92 15.34 4.90 9.62
C TYR A 92 16.59 4.50 10.40
N LEU A 93 16.74 5.15 11.52
CA LEU A 93 17.72 4.82 12.56
C LEU A 93 17.00 4.00 13.63
N ASN A 94 17.63 2.95 14.08
CA ASN A 94 17.17 2.12 15.20
C ASN A 94 18.28 2.00 16.23
N TYR A 95 17.97 2.39 17.46
CA TYR A 95 18.85 2.29 18.61
C TYR A 95 18.29 1.29 19.60
N LYS A 96 19.06 0.22 19.90
CA LYS A 96 18.68 -0.81 20.86
C LYS A 96 19.78 -0.97 21.90
N GLN A 97 19.43 -0.78 23.17
CA GLN A 97 20.37 -0.89 24.27
C GLN A 97 19.71 -1.54 25.49
N ASP A 98 20.41 -2.52 26.03
CA ASP A 98 20.10 -3.10 27.33
C ASP A 98 20.98 -2.44 28.39
N PHE A 99 20.37 -1.93 29.46
CA PHE A 99 21.01 -1.32 30.62
C PHE A 99 20.87 -2.25 31.80
N GLU A 100 21.79 -3.21 31.94
CA GLU A 100 21.72 -4.24 32.96
C GLU A 100 21.73 -3.67 34.38
N SER A 101 22.51 -2.60 34.61
CA SER A 101 22.63 -1.95 35.93
C SER A 101 21.30 -1.42 36.50
N ILE A 102 20.38 -1.05 35.63
CA ILE A 102 19.04 -0.52 36.01
C ILE A 102 17.91 -1.43 35.53
N HIS A 103 18.23 -2.65 35.05
CA HIS A 103 17.25 -3.65 34.57
C HIS A 103 16.31 -3.07 33.52
N SER A 104 16.84 -2.29 32.59
CA SER A 104 16.07 -1.56 31.59
C SER A 104 16.53 -1.88 30.17
N ARG A 105 15.57 -1.91 29.25
CA ARG A 105 15.81 -2.02 27.82
C ARG A 105 15.14 -0.86 27.09
N LEU A 106 15.91 -0.22 26.22
CA LEU A 106 15.44 0.84 25.34
C LEU A 106 15.55 0.38 23.88
N ASP A 107 14.46 0.52 23.13
CA ASP A 107 14.41 0.36 21.68
C ASP A 107 13.75 1.62 21.10
N ALA A 108 14.56 2.47 20.47
CA ALA A 108 14.10 3.73 19.90
C ALA A 108 14.35 3.73 18.39
N MET A 109 13.37 4.15 17.63
CA MET A 109 13.42 4.24 16.18
C MET A 109 12.91 5.59 15.72
N ALA A 110 13.57 6.20 14.74
CA ALA A 110 13.10 7.38 14.05
C ALA A 110 13.43 7.27 12.56
N GLY A 111 12.53 7.71 11.71
CA GLY A 111 12.73 7.55 10.28
C GLY A 111 11.85 8.39 9.40
N TYR A 112 12.10 8.23 8.12
CA TYR A 112 11.46 8.89 7.01
C TYR A 112 11.04 7.84 5.99
N SER A 113 9.83 8.00 5.44
CA SER A 113 9.32 7.17 4.34
C SER A 113 8.83 8.08 3.22
N TRP A 114 9.17 7.73 2.01
CA TRP A 114 8.66 8.38 0.81
C TRP A 114 8.16 7.32 -0.16
N GLN A 115 6.94 7.53 -0.65
CA GLN A 115 6.31 6.65 -1.63
C GLN A 115 5.74 7.48 -2.78
N ARG A 116 5.91 6.99 -3.99
CA ARG A 116 5.32 7.58 -5.18
C ARG A 116 4.60 6.52 -5.99
N PHE A 117 3.34 6.77 -6.24
CA PHE A 117 2.49 5.97 -7.12
C PHE A 117 2.19 6.79 -8.37
N TYR A 118 2.50 6.22 -9.51
CA TYR A 118 2.22 6.81 -10.81
C TYR A 118 1.44 5.81 -11.64
N LYS A 119 0.33 6.26 -12.21
CA LYS A 119 -0.53 5.49 -13.08
C LYS A 119 -0.87 6.34 -14.31
N ASP A 120 -0.54 5.84 -15.48
CA ASP A 120 -0.85 6.45 -16.76
C ASP A 120 -1.52 5.42 -17.65
N GLY A 121 -2.51 5.82 -18.40
CA GLY A 121 -3.19 4.89 -19.27
C GLY A 121 -4.22 5.55 -20.17
N GLY A 122 -4.84 4.72 -20.98
CA GLY A 122 -5.91 5.18 -21.85
C GLY A 122 -6.54 4.04 -22.62
N THR A 123 -7.71 4.34 -23.11
CA THR A 123 -8.51 3.47 -23.97
C THR A 123 -8.72 4.14 -25.32
N ARG A 124 -8.49 3.40 -26.37
CA ARG A 124 -8.86 3.79 -27.74
C ARG A 124 -9.80 2.74 -28.31
N THR A 125 -10.98 3.16 -28.72
CA THR A 125 -11.96 2.32 -29.36
C THR A 125 -12.18 2.79 -30.79
N THR A 126 -12.08 1.87 -31.75
CA THR A 126 -12.39 2.11 -33.15
C THR A 126 -13.50 1.20 -33.60
N LEU A 127 -14.39 1.70 -34.45
CA LEU A 127 -15.46 0.91 -35.05
C LEU A 127 -14.97 0.25 -36.34
N MET A 128 -15.45 -0.95 -36.59
CA MET A 128 -15.16 -1.74 -37.80
C MET A 128 -16.37 -1.71 -38.73
N PRO A 129 -16.23 -1.79 -40.10
CA PRO A 129 -14.99 -1.96 -40.84
C PRO A 129 -14.21 -0.66 -41.11
N ASP A 130 -14.84 0.50 -40.98
CA ASP A 130 -14.31 1.80 -41.46
C ASP A 130 -13.15 2.34 -40.61
N LYS A 131 -12.83 1.67 -39.47
CA LYS A 131 -11.82 2.10 -38.49
C LYS A 131 -12.05 3.53 -38.00
N GLU A 132 -13.30 3.97 -37.98
CA GLU A 132 -13.66 5.26 -37.40
C GLU A 132 -13.36 5.28 -35.91
N GLN A 133 -12.65 6.29 -35.46
CA GLN A 133 -12.35 6.47 -34.05
C GLN A 133 -13.62 6.91 -33.32
N TRP A 134 -14.13 6.04 -32.45
CA TRP A 134 -15.37 6.30 -31.71
C TRP A 134 -15.14 6.89 -30.34
N PHE A 135 -14.10 6.40 -29.64
CA PHE A 135 -13.84 6.82 -28.28
C PHE A 135 -12.35 6.81 -27.98
N VAL A 136 -11.88 7.88 -27.34
CA VAL A 136 -10.52 7.95 -26.77
C VAL A 136 -10.61 8.56 -25.39
N SER A 137 -10.04 7.90 -24.42
CA SER A 137 -9.80 8.46 -23.11
C SER A 137 -8.37 8.26 -22.70
N SER A 138 -7.84 9.17 -21.92
CA SER A 138 -6.56 9.05 -21.25
C SER A 138 -6.67 9.57 -19.84
N TYR A 139 -5.89 8.99 -18.96
CA TYR A 139 -5.78 9.44 -17.59
C TYR A 139 -4.32 9.35 -17.12
N THR A 140 -3.95 10.28 -16.28
CA THR A 140 -2.68 10.26 -15.57
C THR A 140 -2.96 10.58 -14.12
N ASP A 141 -2.57 9.71 -13.21
CA ASP A 141 -2.71 9.90 -11.78
C ASP A 141 -1.36 9.73 -11.10
N HIS A 142 -1.09 10.58 -10.10
CA HIS A 142 0.11 10.49 -9.29
C HIS A 142 -0.19 10.86 -7.86
N LEU A 143 0.22 9.97 -6.99
CA LEU A 143 0.12 10.13 -5.56
C LEU A 143 1.51 10.08 -4.95
N GLN A 144 1.80 11.04 -4.08
CA GLN A 144 2.99 11.04 -3.23
C GLN A 144 2.58 10.99 -1.77
N LEU A 145 3.26 10.12 -1.02
CA LEU A 145 3.15 10.01 0.42
C LEU A 145 4.51 10.29 1.04
N ILE A 146 4.52 11.09 2.08
CA ILE A 146 5.71 11.39 2.89
C ILE A 146 5.34 11.15 4.33
N SER A 147 6.20 10.47 5.07
CA SER A 147 5.97 10.18 6.47
C SER A 147 7.26 10.39 7.26
N PHE A 148 7.14 11.05 8.40
CA PHE A 148 8.12 11.03 9.46
C PHE A 148 7.57 10.25 10.63
N PHE A 149 8.36 9.36 11.19
CA PHE A 149 7.90 8.52 12.29
C PHE A 149 8.97 8.34 13.34
N GLY A 150 8.51 8.19 14.57
CA GLY A 150 9.35 7.84 15.70
C GLY A 150 8.60 6.90 16.63
N ARG A 151 9.34 5.97 17.23
CA ARG A 151 8.83 5.05 18.24
C ARG A 151 9.88 4.87 19.32
N VAL A 152 9.44 4.86 20.54
CA VAL A 152 10.25 4.51 21.69
C VAL A 152 9.55 3.42 22.47
N ASN A 153 10.20 2.27 22.63
CA ASN A 153 9.79 1.20 23.52
C ASN A 153 10.77 1.18 24.69
N TYR A 154 10.23 1.28 25.90
CA TYR A 154 11.01 1.17 27.11
C TYR A 154 10.46 0.03 27.98
N THR A 155 11.34 -0.83 28.43
CA THR A 155 10.98 -1.97 29.29
C THR A 155 11.80 -1.88 30.55
N TYR A 156 11.13 -1.94 31.70
CA TYR A 156 11.75 -1.93 33.02
C TYR A 156 11.47 -3.24 33.75
N LYS A 157 12.52 -3.89 34.25
CA LYS A 157 12.49 -5.18 34.97
C LYS A 157 11.74 -6.29 34.24
N ASP A 158 11.70 -6.26 32.89
CA ASP A 158 10.85 -7.13 32.07
C ASP A 158 9.35 -7.17 32.46
N THR A 159 8.93 -6.30 33.38
CA THR A 159 7.60 -6.24 33.96
C THR A 159 6.77 -5.09 33.40
N TYR A 160 7.37 -3.90 33.33
CA TYR A 160 6.68 -2.69 32.88
C TYR A 160 7.14 -2.32 31.48
N LEU A 161 6.18 -2.16 30.58
CA LEU A 161 6.43 -1.82 29.18
C LEU A 161 5.74 -0.50 28.86
N PHE A 162 6.48 0.40 28.26
CA PHE A 162 6.01 1.70 27.81
C PHE A 162 6.33 1.89 26.36
N THR A 163 5.36 2.26 25.52
CA THR A 163 5.55 2.55 24.11
C THR A 163 4.96 3.90 23.78
N VAL A 164 5.76 4.75 23.12
CA VAL A 164 5.29 5.99 22.49
C VAL A 164 5.58 5.90 21.01
N THR A 165 4.60 6.26 20.19
CA THR A 165 4.75 6.39 18.74
C THR A 165 4.25 7.75 18.31
N LEU A 166 4.99 8.42 17.47
CA LEU A 166 4.57 9.63 16.78
C LEU A 166 4.79 9.44 15.29
N ARG A 167 3.75 9.70 14.51
CA ARG A 167 3.81 9.64 13.06
C ARG A 167 3.19 10.90 12.46
N GLY A 168 3.90 11.53 11.55
CA GLY A 168 3.42 12.63 10.73
C GLY A 168 3.37 12.19 9.28
N ASP A 169 2.20 12.20 8.67
CA ASP A 169 1.98 11.77 7.28
C ASP A 169 1.49 12.94 6.44
N ALA A 170 2.05 13.05 5.24
CA ALA A 170 1.59 13.98 4.22
C ALA A 170 1.22 13.25 2.94
N THR A 171 0.14 13.67 2.32
CA THR A 171 -0.32 13.13 1.02
C THR A 171 -0.56 14.24 0.01
N SER A 172 -0.21 13.99 -1.24
CA SER A 172 -0.46 14.93 -2.34
C SER A 172 -1.93 15.03 -2.74
N ARG A 173 -2.81 14.17 -2.22
CA ARG A 173 -4.26 14.21 -2.46
C ARG A 173 -4.94 15.43 -1.83
N PHE A 174 -4.39 15.95 -0.73
CA PHE A 174 -4.95 17.10 -0.03
C PHE A 174 -4.31 18.42 -0.48
N SER A 175 -5.05 19.52 -0.30
CA SER A 175 -4.55 20.86 -0.52
C SER A 175 -3.31 21.15 0.32
N LYS A 176 -2.50 22.12 -0.07
CA LYS A 176 -1.22 22.43 0.60
C LYS A 176 -1.37 22.67 2.10
N ASP A 177 -2.47 23.28 2.52
CA ASP A 177 -2.71 23.66 3.92
C ASP A 177 -3.16 22.48 4.81
N ASN A 178 -3.70 21.41 4.21
CA ASN A 178 -4.27 20.26 4.93
C ASN A 178 -3.54 18.94 4.64
N ARG A 179 -2.32 18.98 4.10
CA ARG A 179 -1.58 17.78 3.69
C ARG A 179 -1.06 16.95 4.85
N TRP A 180 -0.75 17.59 5.97
CA TRP A 180 -0.11 16.94 7.09
C TRP A 180 -1.10 16.51 8.16
N GLY A 181 -1.01 15.25 8.57
CA GLY A 181 -1.68 14.71 9.74
C GLY A 181 -0.67 14.21 10.75
N ALA A 182 -0.95 14.41 12.04
CA ALA A 182 -0.14 13.91 13.14
C ALA A 182 -0.90 12.81 13.90
N PHE A 183 -0.26 11.68 14.13
CA PHE A 183 -0.86 10.46 14.68
C PHE A 183 -0.04 9.98 15.89
N PRO A 184 -0.24 10.57 17.07
CA PRO A 184 0.38 10.09 18.28
C PRO A 184 -0.32 8.85 18.82
N ALA A 185 0.46 7.94 19.40
CA ALA A 185 -0.05 6.79 20.14
C ALA A 185 0.83 6.49 21.35
N VAL A 186 0.19 6.04 22.44
CA VAL A 186 0.85 5.62 23.68
C VAL A 186 0.28 4.29 24.11
N ALA A 187 1.13 3.39 24.58
CA ALA A 187 0.71 2.12 25.15
C ALA A 187 1.52 1.81 26.43
N LEU A 188 0.82 1.21 27.39
CA LEU A 188 1.36 0.71 28.63
C LEU A 188 1.11 -0.80 28.69
N GLY A 189 2.08 -1.55 29.14
CA GLY A 189 1.97 -2.97 29.40
C GLY A 189 2.50 -3.30 30.81
N TRP A 190 1.78 -4.15 31.52
CA TRP A 190 2.19 -4.65 32.82
C TRP A 190 2.11 -6.17 32.82
N LYS A 191 3.27 -6.82 32.93
CA LYS A 191 3.36 -8.27 33.10
C LYS A 191 3.18 -8.61 34.56
N ILE A 192 1.96 -8.76 34.99
CA ILE A 192 1.58 -9.01 36.39
C ILE A 192 2.20 -10.31 36.91
N ILE A 193 2.38 -11.29 36.03
CA ILE A 193 2.97 -12.57 36.38
C ILE A 193 4.39 -12.45 36.92
N ASN A 194 5.14 -11.40 36.55
CA ASN A 194 6.52 -11.16 36.99
C ASN A 194 6.60 -10.45 38.34
N GLU A 195 5.45 -10.12 38.93
CA GLU A 195 5.43 -9.47 40.24
C GLU A 195 5.64 -10.46 41.37
N PRO A 196 6.34 -10.11 42.46
CA PRO A 196 6.62 -11.00 43.58
C PRO A 196 5.36 -11.60 44.24
N PHE A 197 4.26 -10.89 44.23
CA PHE A 197 3.00 -11.41 44.77
C PHE A 197 2.34 -12.51 43.95
N MET A 198 2.81 -12.68 42.70
CA MET A 198 2.32 -13.71 41.76
C MET A 198 3.14 -15.00 41.74
N GLU A 199 4.23 -15.11 42.54
CA GLU A 199 5.11 -16.30 42.53
C GLU A 199 4.33 -17.62 42.71
N ARG A 200 3.30 -17.66 43.57
CA ARG A 200 2.48 -18.85 43.78
C ARG A 200 1.60 -19.20 42.57
N ALA A 201 1.25 -18.21 41.75
CA ALA A 201 0.41 -18.41 40.58
C ALA A 201 1.21 -18.95 39.36
N THR A 202 2.53 -18.82 39.37
CA THR A 202 3.39 -19.34 38.27
C THR A 202 3.31 -20.87 38.12
N SER A 203 2.84 -21.59 39.16
CA SER A 203 2.66 -23.05 39.12
C SER A 203 1.52 -23.50 38.17
N PHE A 204 0.53 -22.65 37.92
CA PHE A 204 -0.62 -22.97 37.06
C PHE A 204 -0.87 -21.93 35.95
N MET A 205 -0.21 -20.78 36.00
CA MET A 205 -0.38 -19.67 35.04
C MET A 205 0.98 -19.27 34.49
N SER A 206 1.17 -19.35 33.19
CA SER A 206 2.42 -19.03 32.50
C SER A 206 2.54 -17.55 32.10
N GLU A 207 1.41 -16.86 31.89
CA GLU A 207 1.40 -15.45 31.52
C GLU A 207 0.13 -14.74 32.03
N LEU A 208 0.34 -13.59 32.67
CA LEU A 208 -0.73 -12.63 32.99
C LEU A 208 -0.22 -11.24 32.68
N LYS A 209 -0.80 -10.59 31.67
CA LYS A 209 -0.38 -9.28 31.19
C LYS A 209 -1.57 -8.36 30.95
N LEU A 210 -1.52 -7.18 31.53
CA LEU A 210 -2.44 -6.09 31.24
C LEU A 210 -1.83 -5.17 30.18
N ARG A 211 -2.65 -4.72 29.21
CA ARG A 211 -2.25 -3.73 28.20
C ARG A 211 -3.30 -2.66 28.09
N LEU A 212 -2.85 -1.40 28.06
CA LEU A 212 -3.67 -0.23 27.82
C LEU A 212 -3.02 0.56 26.69
N GLY A 213 -3.82 1.04 25.76
CA GLY A 213 -3.31 1.83 24.64
C GLY A 213 -4.32 2.89 24.24
N TYR A 214 -3.80 4.02 23.83
CA TYR A 214 -4.54 5.11 23.21
C TYR A 214 -3.77 5.65 22.01
N GLY A 215 -4.47 5.96 20.93
CA GLY A 215 -3.86 6.53 19.75
C GLY A 215 -4.87 7.23 18.87
N ILE A 216 -4.36 8.19 18.12
CA ILE A 216 -5.10 8.90 17.07
C ILE A 216 -4.69 8.29 15.75
N THR A 217 -5.66 7.88 14.93
CA THR A 217 -5.47 7.36 13.59
C THR A 217 -6.17 8.25 12.58
N GLY A 218 -5.63 8.32 11.38
CA GLY A 218 -6.23 9.04 10.25
C GLY A 218 -6.48 8.10 9.08
N GLN A 219 -7.49 8.41 8.28
CA GLN A 219 -7.76 7.73 7.02
C GLN A 219 -7.45 8.68 5.87
N GLN A 220 -6.68 8.20 4.90
CA GLN A 220 -6.31 8.96 3.70
C GLN A 220 -7.08 8.50 2.45
N ASP A 221 -7.78 7.38 2.52
CA ASP A 221 -8.58 6.86 1.42
C ASP A 221 -9.83 7.71 1.23
N ILE A 222 -9.74 8.57 0.25
CA ILE A 222 -10.91 9.13 -0.41
C ILE A 222 -11.24 8.07 -1.46
N SER A 223 -12.34 7.33 -1.26
CA SER A 223 -12.81 6.36 -2.25
C SER A 223 -12.80 7.00 -3.62
N ASP A 224 -12.16 6.35 -4.60
CA ASP A 224 -12.23 6.73 -6.02
C ASP A 224 -13.67 6.57 -6.51
N SER A 225 -14.52 7.51 -6.12
CA SER A 225 -15.87 7.69 -6.63
C SER A 225 -15.84 8.83 -7.67
N TYR A 226 -15.02 8.62 -8.73
CA TYR A 226 -15.11 9.43 -9.94
C TYR A 226 -14.84 8.56 -11.16
#